data_3efea506d22459a07be8bf8cc5a4f445
#
_entry.id   3efea506d22459a07be8bf8cc5a4f445
#
_cell.length_a   1.000
_cell.length_b   1.000
_cell.length_c   1.000
_cell.angle_alpha   90.00
_cell.angle_beta   90.00
_cell.angle_gamma   90.00
#
_symmetry.space_group_name_H-M   'P 1'
#
loop_
_entity.id
_entity.type
_entity.pdbx_description
1 polymer ?
#
loop_
_entity_poly.entity_id
_entity_poly.type
_entity_poly.pdbx_seq_one_letter_code
_entity_poly.pdbx_strand_id
1 'polypeptide(L)'
;MTQVTVTILPEQEKDSKLIRKLICTELSKKNISSKISDFSLEKKSIDARHGKLKIHLKYSVFFEGENSISPEAALPQWKKADPDKTVIIIGSGPAGLFGALKLLEHGIKPLIIERGQETSERKRTIAQISTQHNVNADSNYCFGEGGAGTFSDGKLYTRSNKRGDISKILKIFNHFGADQKILTDAHPHIGTDKLPAVINAMKEFIRSMGGETYFNTRCTDFLIYDGHITGVKTVNTITGETKEFKAHYVLLTTGHSAADIYQLLAKTNPASLEAKTFAMGVRVEHPRKLIDSIQYHGRTEGMGAAEYRLTTQVDGHGVYSFCMCPGGFVVPSSSGPDEIVVNGMSAAGRNSQWSNAAIVTEIRPEDIPEEFISQAKEEGSPALAGLYFRTWLEKETKNQGNGQAAPAQILTDFLSHKETKTFPKTSYTPGLTPSRLDQWLPEQISSRLAQGFLNFDKNMKGFVTDEAVLIASETRTSTPVRILRNKETFESTSIKGLFPAGEGSGYAGGIVSSAMDGENACQKIAELFTNK
;
A
#
# COMPACT_ATOMS: atom_id res chain seq x y z
N MET A 1 -18.08 14.33 27.09
CA MET A 1 -18.21 13.79 25.72
C MET A 1 -18.84 12.39 25.75
N THR A 2 -19.94 12.18 25.04
CA THR A 2 -20.65 10.88 24.99
C THR A 2 -20.70 10.38 23.54
N GLN A 3 -20.43 9.09 23.34
CA GLN A 3 -20.51 8.49 22.00
C GLN A 3 -21.86 7.80 21.79
N VAL A 4 -22.48 8.05 20.65
CA VAL A 4 -23.71 7.40 20.18
C VAL A 4 -23.55 6.88 18.77
N THR A 5 -24.22 5.78 18.46
CA THR A 5 -24.30 5.23 17.10
C THR A 5 -25.74 5.26 16.65
N VAL A 6 -26.00 5.87 15.52
CA VAL A 6 -27.31 5.86 14.87
C VAL A 6 -27.25 5.05 13.58
N THR A 7 -28.35 4.39 13.24
CA THR A 7 -28.47 3.58 12.01
C THR A 7 -29.54 4.21 11.14
N ILE A 8 -29.20 4.46 9.88
CA ILE A 8 -30.05 5.08 8.88
C ILE A 8 -30.06 4.27 7.59
N LEU A 9 -30.99 4.56 6.71
CA LEU A 9 -30.99 4.08 5.32
C LEU A 9 -30.16 5.02 4.44
N PRO A 10 -29.62 4.55 3.31
CA PRO A 10 -28.78 5.37 2.42
C PRO A 10 -29.43 6.70 2.00
N GLU A 11 -30.70 6.69 1.66
CA GLU A 11 -31.47 7.87 1.26
C GLU A 11 -31.64 8.91 2.38
N GLN A 12 -31.42 8.52 3.63
CA GLN A 12 -31.55 9.39 4.82
C GLN A 12 -30.24 10.07 5.22
N GLU A 13 -29.14 9.78 4.54
CA GLU A 13 -27.81 10.27 4.92
C GLU A 13 -27.70 11.79 4.98
N LYS A 14 -28.42 12.50 4.13
CA LYS A 14 -28.41 13.97 4.07
C LYS A 14 -29.43 14.62 4.97
N ASP A 15 -30.28 13.87 5.66
CA ASP A 15 -31.31 14.39 6.55
C ASP A 15 -30.74 14.68 7.95
N SER A 16 -30.15 15.86 8.11
CA SER A 16 -29.56 16.32 9.39
C SER A 16 -30.60 16.42 10.53
N LYS A 17 -31.88 16.70 10.22
CA LYS A 17 -32.95 16.76 11.22
C LYS A 17 -33.28 15.38 11.76
N LEU A 18 -33.38 14.38 10.88
CA LEU A 18 -33.60 12.99 11.27
C LEU A 18 -32.42 12.49 12.11
N ILE A 19 -31.19 12.74 11.66
CA ILE A 19 -29.97 12.34 12.35
C ILE A 19 -29.94 12.91 13.76
N ARG A 20 -30.20 14.22 13.94
CA ARG A 20 -30.27 14.85 15.26
C ARG A 20 -31.35 14.23 16.15
N LYS A 21 -32.52 13.92 15.60
CA LYS A 21 -33.60 13.23 16.32
C LYS A 21 -33.18 11.86 16.80
N LEU A 22 -32.51 11.08 15.94
CA LEU A 22 -32.00 9.75 16.28
C LEU A 22 -30.91 9.82 17.37
N ILE A 23 -30.00 10.80 17.32
CA ILE A 23 -29.02 11.04 18.37
C ILE A 23 -29.70 11.30 19.71
N CYS A 24 -30.70 12.19 19.75
CA CYS A 24 -31.47 12.47 20.96
C CYS A 24 -32.15 11.20 21.50
N THR A 25 -32.72 10.38 20.62
CA THR A 25 -33.36 9.11 21.01
C THR A 25 -32.38 8.15 21.65
N GLU A 26 -31.19 8.00 21.08
CA GLU A 26 -30.13 7.14 21.63
C GLU A 26 -29.60 7.65 22.98
N LEU A 27 -29.48 8.97 23.16
CA LEU A 27 -29.13 9.58 24.46
C LEU A 27 -30.19 9.32 25.52
N SER A 28 -31.47 9.45 25.16
CA SER A 28 -32.58 9.17 26.07
C SER A 28 -32.59 7.71 26.55
N LYS A 29 -32.26 6.75 25.68
CA LYS A 29 -32.09 5.33 26.08
C LYS A 29 -30.96 5.11 27.09
N LYS A 30 -29.97 6.01 27.12
CA LYS A 30 -28.87 6.01 28.09
C LYS A 30 -29.16 6.86 29.34
N ASN A 31 -30.39 7.35 29.51
CA ASN A 31 -30.81 8.24 30.59
C ASN A 31 -30.02 9.57 30.62
N ILE A 32 -29.59 10.07 29.45
CA ILE A 32 -28.88 11.35 29.31
C ILE A 32 -29.85 12.39 28.78
N SER A 33 -30.18 13.41 29.62
CA SER A 33 -31.12 14.49 29.32
C SER A 33 -30.44 15.85 29.14
N SER A 34 -29.10 15.89 29.17
CA SER A 34 -28.33 17.14 29.01
C SER A 34 -28.53 17.74 27.63
N LYS A 35 -28.60 19.09 27.56
CA LYS A 35 -28.80 19.81 26.32
C LYS A 35 -27.56 19.71 25.42
N ILE A 36 -27.77 19.22 24.18
CA ILE A 36 -26.72 19.06 23.20
C ILE A 36 -26.31 20.44 22.69
N SER A 37 -25.00 20.77 22.84
CA SER A 37 -24.40 21.95 22.23
C SER A 37 -23.98 21.66 20.79
N ASP A 38 -23.28 20.51 20.55
CA ASP A 38 -22.77 20.14 19.24
C ASP A 38 -22.61 18.60 19.13
N PHE A 39 -22.43 18.10 17.91
CA PHE A 39 -22.05 16.70 17.66
C PHE A 39 -21.18 16.60 16.41
N SER A 40 -20.12 15.78 16.48
CA SER A 40 -19.21 15.51 15.38
C SER A 40 -19.26 14.05 14.95
N LEU A 41 -19.22 13.82 13.63
CA LEU A 41 -19.15 12.47 13.07
C LEU A 41 -17.75 11.89 13.31
N GLU A 42 -17.70 10.76 14.01
CA GLU A 42 -16.46 10.02 14.30
C GLU A 42 -16.20 8.90 13.31
N LYS A 43 -17.30 8.24 12.87
CA LYS A 43 -17.18 7.10 11.96
C LYS A 43 -18.47 6.88 11.18
N LYS A 44 -18.28 6.63 9.86
CA LYS A 44 -19.31 6.17 8.94
C LYS A 44 -18.94 4.79 8.41
N SER A 45 -19.90 3.85 8.43
CA SER A 45 -19.74 2.53 7.82
C SER A 45 -21.01 2.06 7.16
N ILE A 46 -20.87 1.32 6.05
CA ILE A 46 -21.98 0.70 5.32
C ILE A 46 -22.07 -0.76 5.75
N ASP A 47 -23.27 -1.20 6.06
CA ASP A 47 -23.59 -2.60 6.33
C ASP A 47 -24.58 -3.11 5.28
N ALA A 48 -24.12 -4.00 4.40
CA ALA A 48 -24.92 -4.63 3.34
C ALA A 48 -25.29 -6.10 3.65
N ARG A 49 -25.02 -6.56 4.87
CA ARG A 49 -25.30 -7.95 5.27
C ARG A 49 -26.81 -8.22 5.35
N HIS A 50 -27.19 -9.47 5.12
CA HIS A 50 -28.56 -9.95 5.24
C HIS A 50 -29.57 -9.24 4.30
N GLY A 51 -29.11 -8.76 3.14
CA GLY A 51 -29.98 -8.17 2.11
C GLY A 51 -30.58 -6.81 2.45
N LYS A 52 -30.11 -6.14 3.52
CA LYS A 52 -30.56 -4.81 3.94
C LYS A 52 -29.38 -3.87 4.01
N LEU A 53 -29.40 -2.83 3.17
CA LEU A 53 -28.43 -1.75 3.24
C LEU A 53 -28.72 -0.84 4.42
N LYS A 54 -27.71 -0.62 5.26
CA LYS A 54 -27.75 0.32 6.41
C LYS A 54 -26.47 1.12 6.46
N ILE A 55 -26.56 2.35 6.92
CA ILE A 55 -25.43 3.20 7.26
C ILE A 55 -25.38 3.36 8.77
N HIS A 56 -24.26 3.01 9.37
CA HIS A 56 -24.00 3.27 10.78
C HIS A 56 -23.14 4.53 10.88
N LEU A 57 -23.65 5.52 11.62
CA LEU A 57 -22.98 6.78 11.91
C LEU A 57 -22.69 6.84 13.41
N LYS A 58 -21.41 6.90 13.78
CA LYS A 58 -20.98 7.07 15.16
C LYS A 58 -20.63 8.53 15.39
N TYR A 59 -21.27 9.15 16.37
CA TYR A 59 -21.07 10.54 16.73
C TYR A 59 -20.47 10.69 18.12
N SER A 60 -19.59 11.67 18.29
CA SER A 60 -19.28 12.29 19.58
C SER A 60 -20.24 13.44 19.82
N VAL A 61 -20.94 13.40 20.95
CA VAL A 61 -21.92 14.42 21.34
C VAL A 61 -21.32 15.26 22.47
N PHE A 62 -21.41 16.58 22.32
CA PHE A 62 -20.95 17.56 23.29
C PHE A 62 -22.18 18.24 23.93
N PHE A 63 -22.06 18.50 25.22
CA PHE A 63 -23.13 19.16 26.00
C PHE A 63 -22.77 20.60 26.33
N GLU A 64 -23.73 21.41 26.78
CA GLU A 64 -23.48 22.79 27.19
C GLU A 64 -22.35 22.83 28.24
N GLY A 65 -21.32 23.66 27.98
CA GLY A 65 -20.12 23.76 28.80
C GLY A 65 -18.92 22.83 28.37
N GLU A 66 -19.13 21.93 27.41
CA GLU A 66 -18.06 21.14 26.83
C GLU A 66 -17.56 21.79 25.52
N ASN A 67 -16.24 21.90 25.37
CA ASN A 67 -15.62 22.38 24.13
C ASN A 67 -15.45 21.22 23.13
N SER A 68 -15.85 21.44 21.88
CA SER A 68 -15.48 20.55 20.78
C SER A 68 -13.95 20.63 20.57
N ILE A 69 -13.28 19.49 20.54
CA ILE A 69 -11.82 19.44 20.27
C ILE A 69 -11.61 19.76 18.80
N SER A 70 -10.91 20.86 18.49
CA SER A 70 -10.48 21.17 17.13
C SER A 70 -9.53 20.07 16.63
N PRO A 71 -9.72 19.55 15.39
CA PRO A 71 -8.77 18.63 14.76
C PRO A 71 -7.33 19.17 14.73
N GLU A 72 -7.16 20.48 14.58
CA GLU A 72 -5.86 21.17 14.52
C GLU A 72 -5.10 21.12 15.86
N ALA A 73 -5.82 21.12 17.00
CA ALA A 73 -5.19 21.04 18.33
C ALA A 73 -4.45 19.70 18.58
N ALA A 74 -4.53 18.74 17.67
CA ALA A 74 -3.93 17.42 17.80
C ALA A 74 -2.76 17.16 16.81
N LEU A 75 -2.31 18.19 16.06
CA LEU A 75 -1.17 18.06 15.16
C LEU A 75 0.17 18.19 15.94
N PRO A 76 1.22 17.48 15.47
CA PRO A 76 2.56 17.65 16.02
C PRO A 76 3.07 19.08 15.86
N GLN A 77 3.95 19.49 16.77
CA GLN A 77 4.70 20.72 16.63
C GLN A 77 6.04 20.43 15.95
N TRP A 78 6.18 20.87 14.71
CA TRP A 78 7.43 20.72 13.96
C TRP A 78 8.37 21.90 14.21
N LYS A 79 9.67 21.60 14.27
CA LYS A 79 10.76 22.56 14.53
C LYS A 79 11.64 22.70 13.29
N LYS A 80 12.31 23.84 13.15
CA LYS A 80 13.37 23.99 12.14
C LYS A 80 14.47 22.97 12.41
N ALA A 81 14.96 22.38 11.33
CA ALA A 81 16.02 21.37 11.39
C ALA A 81 17.35 21.97 11.80
N ASP A 82 18.03 21.31 12.72
CA ASP A 82 19.42 21.59 13.11
C ASP A 82 20.35 20.92 12.07
N PRO A 83 21.18 21.68 11.33
CA PRO A 83 22.04 21.13 10.29
C PRO A 83 23.08 20.14 10.82
N ASP A 84 23.46 20.23 12.10
CA ASP A 84 24.47 19.37 12.72
C ASP A 84 23.88 17.98 13.11
N LYS A 85 22.56 17.85 13.15
CA LYS A 85 21.86 16.61 13.47
C LYS A 85 21.17 16.04 12.23
N THR A 86 21.92 15.35 11.39
CA THR A 86 21.39 14.81 10.14
C THR A 86 21.12 13.30 10.20
N VAL A 87 19.98 12.88 9.67
CA VAL A 87 19.61 11.48 9.42
C VAL A 87 19.33 11.29 7.93
N ILE A 88 19.99 10.32 7.32
CA ILE A 88 19.69 9.91 5.95
C ILE A 88 18.45 9.01 5.95
N ILE A 89 17.53 9.28 5.02
CA ILE A 89 16.34 8.46 4.76
C ILE A 89 16.42 7.95 3.32
N ILE A 90 16.47 6.62 3.14
CA ILE A 90 16.51 6.01 1.82
C ILE A 90 15.10 5.60 1.43
N GLY A 91 14.52 6.32 0.48
CA GLY A 91 13.15 6.16 -0.02
C GLY A 91 12.19 7.21 0.52
N SER A 92 11.45 7.84 -0.40
CA SER A 92 10.45 8.90 -0.13
C SER A 92 9.01 8.38 -0.07
N GLY A 93 8.82 7.08 0.22
CA GLY A 93 7.52 6.48 0.47
C GLY A 93 6.92 6.90 1.82
N PRO A 94 5.74 6.35 2.20
CA PRO A 94 5.06 6.74 3.44
C PRO A 94 5.93 6.62 4.70
N ALA A 95 6.74 5.56 4.82
CA ALA A 95 7.64 5.41 5.96
C ALA A 95 8.73 6.49 6.00
N GLY A 96 9.28 6.87 4.84
CA GLY A 96 10.31 7.92 4.76
C GLY A 96 9.74 9.30 5.03
N LEU A 97 8.59 9.65 4.43
CA LEU A 97 7.97 10.97 4.62
C LEU A 97 7.50 11.19 6.07
N PHE A 98 6.82 10.21 6.67
CA PHE A 98 6.40 10.31 8.07
C PHE A 98 7.59 10.22 9.04
N GLY A 99 8.61 9.43 8.70
CA GLY A 99 9.89 9.45 9.42
C GLY A 99 10.54 10.82 9.39
N ALA A 100 10.57 11.50 8.25
CA ALA A 100 11.09 12.86 8.11
C ALA A 100 10.30 13.88 8.95
N LEU A 101 8.97 13.82 8.91
CA LEU A 101 8.12 14.67 9.76
C LEU A 101 8.39 14.40 11.24
N LYS A 102 8.59 13.14 11.63
CA LYS A 102 8.91 12.78 13.01
C LYS A 102 10.27 13.32 13.46
N LEU A 103 11.28 13.29 12.62
CA LEU A 103 12.59 13.91 12.92
C LEU A 103 12.45 15.42 13.12
N LEU A 104 11.62 16.09 12.32
CA LEU A 104 11.34 17.52 12.48
C LEU A 104 10.60 17.87 13.78
N GLU A 105 9.81 16.96 14.37
CA GLU A 105 9.26 17.16 15.73
C GLU A 105 10.38 17.36 16.76
N HIS A 106 11.55 16.76 16.51
CA HIS A 106 12.75 16.84 17.38
C HIS A 106 13.82 17.83 16.88
N GLY A 107 13.57 18.58 15.79
CA GLY A 107 14.53 19.49 15.20
C GLY A 107 15.73 18.81 14.52
N ILE A 108 15.59 17.54 14.14
CA ILE A 108 16.63 16.76 13.45
C ILE A 108 16.43 16.90 11.94
N LYS A 109 17.51 17.13 11.18
CA LYS A 109 17.49 17.32 9.74
C LYS A 109 17.28 15.99 9.00
N PRO A 110 16.13 15.79 8.30
CA PRO A 110 15.97 14.68 7.39
C PRO A 110 16.66 14.98 6.05
N LEU A 111 17.49 14.04 5.57
CA LEU A 111 18.07 14.04 4.24
C LEU A 111 17.49 12.84 3.49
N ILE A 112 16.53 13.07 2.60
CA ILE A 112 15.81 12.03 1.86
C ILE A 112 16.52 11.77 0.53
N ILE A 113 16.80 10.50 0.23
CA ILE A 113 17.37 10.01 -1.02
C ILE A 113 16.32 9.14 -1.71
N GLU A 114 15.88 9.55 -2.90
CA GLU A 114 14.88 8.84 -3.69
C GLU A 114 15.45 8.50 -5.07
N ARG A 115 15.35 7.22 -5.46
CA ARG A 115 15.90 6.74 -6.74
C ARG A 115 15.14 7.28 -7.95
N GLY A 116 13.83 7.48 -7.81
CA GLY A 116 12.97 7.93 -8.90
C GLY A 116 12.76 9.44 -8.91
N GLN A 117 11.85 9.83 -9.77
CA GLN A 117 11.53 11.22 -10.09
C GLN A 117 10.51 11.83 -9.11
N GLU A 118 10.40 13.16 -9.12
CA GLU A 118 9.28 13.88 -8.50
C GLU A 118 7.94 13.52 -9.16
N THR A 119 6.84 13.68 -8.45
CA THR A 119 5.50 13.25 -8.88
C THR A 119 5.09 13.75 -10.27
N SER A 120 5.46 14.97 -10.65
CA SER A 120 5.11 15.57 -11.94
C SER A 120 5.80 14.88 -13.12
N GLU A 121 7.10 14.60 -12.99
CA GLU A 121 7.90 13.89 -13.99
C GLU A 121 7.56 12.41 -14.00
N ARG A 122 7.47 11.80 -12.81
CA ARG A 122 7.09 10.41 -12.62
C ARG A 122 5.77 10.06 -13.32
N LYS A 123 4.76 10.96 -13.27
CA LYS A 123 3.49 10.78 -13.97
C LYS A 123 3.68 10.61 -15.48
N ARG A 124 4.60 11.37 -16.08
CA ARG A 124 4.92 11.27 -17.51
C ARG A 124 5.63 9.95 -17.84
N THR A 125 6.59 9.57 -17.01
CA THR A 125 7.33 8.31 -17.17
C THR A 125 6.41 7.10 -17.03
N ILE A 126 5.48 7.11 -16.06
CA ILE A 126 4.46 6.08 -15.90
C ILE A 126 3.55 5.96 -17.12
N ALA A 127 3.15 7.08 -17.73
CA ALA A 127 2.32 7.07 -18.94
C ALA A 127 3.00 6.36 -20.13
N GLN A 128 4.33 6.40 -20.21
CA GLN A 128 5.09 5.71 -21.27
C GLN A 128 4.98 4.17 -21.17
N ILE A 129 4.74 3.62 -19.98
CA ILE A 129 4.54 2.18 -19.83
C ILE A 129 3.31 1.73 -20.63
N SER A 130 2.22 2.50 -20.55
CA SER A 130 0.97 2.19 -21.26
C SER A 130 1.00 2.53 -22.75
N THR A 131 1.72 3.60 -23.13
CA THR A 131 1.69 4.11 -24.52
C THR A 131 2.83 3.60 -25.40
N GLN A 132 3.97 3.25 -24.79
CA GLN A 132 5.20 2.88 -25.50
C GLN A 132 5.80 1.56 -25.01
N HIS A 133 5.17 0.89 -24.02
CA HIS A 133 5.70 -0.31 -23.35
C HIS A 133 7.11 -0.08 -22.76
N ASN A 134 7.44 1.18 -22.43
CA ASN A 134 8.74 1.55 -21.89
C ASN A 134 8.68 1.69 -20.37
N VAL A 135 9.44 0.85 -19.66
CA VAL A 135 9.53 0.84 -18.19
C VAL A 135 10.87 1.43 -17.77
N ASN A 136 10.85 2.57 -17.08
CA ASN A 136 12.04 3.11 -16.45
C ASN A 136 12.30 2.36 -15.13
N ALA A 137 13.46 1.73 -14.99
CA ALA A 137 13.81 0.89 -13.85
C ALA A 137 13.93 1.66 -12.52
N ASP A 138 14.18 2.95 -12.57
CA ASP A 138 14.34 3.79 -11.37
C ASP A 138 13.13 4.69 -11.08
N SER A 139 12.21 4.89 -12.06
CA SER A 139 11.01 5.73 -11.89
C SER A 139 9.80 5.10 -12.57
N ASN A 140 8.87 4.55 -11.80
CA ASN A 140 7.72 3.77 -12.27
C ASN A 140 6.60 3.74 -11.21
N TYR A 141 5.68 2.76 -11.23
CA TYR A 141 4.65 2.62 -10.18
C TYR A 141 5.22 2.24 -8.80
N CYS A 142 6.41 1.64 -8.74
CA CYS A 142 7.03 1.21 -7.48
C CYS A 142 7.96 2.28 -6.88
N PHE A 143 8.67 3.00 -7.72
CA PHE A 143 9.73 3.95 -7.35
C PHE A 143 9.40 5.37 -7.76
N GLY A 144 9.89 6.34 -6.98
CA GLY A 144 9.69 7.77 -7.13
C GLY A 144 8.94 8.39 -5.96
N GLU A 145 8.79 9.70 -5.98
CA GLU A 145 8.21 10.50 -4.91
C GLU A 145 6.89 9.91 -4.37
N GLY A 146 6.83 9.72 -3.05
CA GLY A 146 5.69 9.13 -2.34
C GLY A 146 5.60 7.60 -2.43
N GLY A 147 6.57 6.93 -3.13
CA GLY A 147 6.64 5.48 -3.26
C GLY A 147 5.50 4.86 -4.06
N ALA A 148 5.27 3.55 -3.90
CA ALA A 148 4.23 2.81 -4.62
C ALA A 148 2.80 3.27 -4.29
N GLY A 149 2.60 3.93 -3.14
CA GLY A 149 1.30 4.46 -2.73
C GLY A 149 0.77 5.60 -3.57
N THR A 150 1.65 6.46 -4.13
CA THR A 150 1.29 7.72 -4.79
C THR A 150 0.30 7.55 -5.94
N PHE A 151 0.49 6.53 -6.77
CA PHE A 151 -0.37 6.23 -7.92
C PHE A 151 -1.19 4.94 -7.69
N SER A 152 -1.68 4.74 -6.46
CA SER A 152 -2.55 3.63 -6.05
C SER A 152 -3.96 4.13 -5.72
N ASP A 153 -4.85 3.26 -5.24
CA ASP A 153 -6.14 3.67 -4.63
C ASP A 153 -5.94 4.56 -3.39
N GLY A 154 -4.76 4.53 -2.79
CA GLY A 154 -4.48 5.34 -1.60
C GLY A 154 -5.26 4.89 -0.37
N LYS A 155 -5.46 3.58 -0.17
CA LYS A 155 -6.13 3.02 1.01
C LYS A 155 -5.38 3.35 2.29
N LEU A 156 -6.12 3.87 3.26
CA LEU A 156 -5.58 4.26 4.57
C LEU A 156 -6.05 3.33 5.71
N TYR A 157 -6.86 2.32 5.39
CA TYR A 157 -7.29 1.34 6.38
C TYR A 157 -6.15 0.39 6.77
N THR A 158 -5.97 0.19 8.07
CA THR A 158 -5.06 -0.82 8.62
C THR A 158 -5.66 -1.50 9.84
N ARG A 159 -5.25 -2.74 10.12
CA ARG A 159 -5.59 -3.48 11.35
C ARG A 159 -4.55 -3.32 12.44
N SER A 160 -3.47 -2.61 12.16
CA SER A 160 -2.30 -2.50 13.05
C SER A 160 -2.48 -1.47 14.17
N ASN A 161 -3.64 -1.44 14.85
CA ASN A 161 -3.97 -0.47 15.89
C ASN A 161 -3.00 -0.46 17.08
N LYS A 162 -2.25 -1.55 17.28
CA LYS A 162 -1.29 -1.68 18.39
C LYS A 162 0.09 -1.09 18.08
N ARG A 163 0.34 -0.64 16.84
CA ARG A 163 1.67 -0.20 16.38
C ARG A 163 1.85 1.31 16.32
N GLY A 164 0.81 2.09 16.60
CA GLY A 164 0.86 3.55 16.58
C GLY A 164 -0.53 4.19 16.49
N ASP A 165 -0.56 5.50 16.40
CA ASP A 165 -1.80 6.29 16.33
C ASP A 165 -2.23 6.52 14.88
N ILE A 166 -3.19 5.71 14.41
CA ILE A 166 -3.80 5.83 13.08
C ILE A 166 -4.44 7.21 12.91
N SER A 167 -5.10 7.74 13.95
CA SER A 167 -5.78 9.03 13.91
C SER A 167 -4.80 10.17 13.63
N LYS A 168 -3.61 10.13 14.25
CA LYS A 168 -2.52 11.09 13.98
C LYS A 168 -2.12 11.07 12.50
N ILE A 169 -1.90 9.87 11.92
CA ILE A 169 -1.51 9.74 10.52
C ILE A 169 -2.58 10.32 9.58
N LEU A 170 -3.87 10.01 9.83
CA LEU A 170 -4.98 10.54 9.03
C LEU A 170 -5.09 12.07 9.14
N LYS A 171 -4.91 12.64 10.34
CA LYS A 171 -4.91 14.09 10.56
C LYS A 171 -3.75 14.78 9.83
N ILE A 172 -2.57 14.17 9.81
CA ILE A 172 -1.42 14.68 9.05
C ILE A 172 -1.75 14.69 7.56
N PHE A 173 -2.29 13.61 6.99
CA PHE A 173 -2.73 13.60 5.59
C PHE A 173 -3.78 14.69 5.31
N ASN A 174 -4.76 14.87 6.19
CA ASN A 174 -5.78 15.91 6.06
C ASN A 174 -5.16 17.32 6.13
N HIS A 175 -4.21 17.56 7.04
CA HIS A 175 -3.47 18.81 7.13
C HIS A 175 -2.75 19.17 5.82
N PHE A 176 -2.19 18.18 5.13
CA PHE A 176 -1.53 18.35 3.83
C PHE A 176 -2.47 18.29 2.62
N GLY A 177 -3.79 18.37 2.83
CA GLY A 177 -4.78 18.55 1.77
C GLY A 177 -5.59 17.32 1.37
N ALA A 178 -5.49 16.20 2.10
CA ALA A 178 -6.44 15.11 1.92
C ALA A 178 -7.83 15.50 2.42
N ASP A 179 -8.87 14.97 1.76
CA ASP A 179 -10.27 15.24 2.09
C ASP A 179 -10.61 14.86 3.55
N GLN A 180 -11.36 15.72 4.24
CA GLN A 180 -11.75 15.51 5.63
C GLN A 180 -12.50 14.18 5.88
N LYS A 181 -13.17 13.63 4.86
CA LYS A 181 -13.87 12.34 4.96
C LYS A 181 -12.95 11.18 5.37
N ILE A 182 -11.63 11.25 5.12
CA ILE A 182 -10.69 10.23 5.56
C ILE A 182 -10.66 10.06 7.08
N LEU A 183 -11.05 11.09 7.84
CA LEU A 183 -11.09 11.06 9.30
C LEU A 183 -12.29 10.29 9.84
N THR A 184 -13.34 10.14 9.04
CA THR A 184 -14.63 9.58 9.46
C THR A 184 -15.03 8.29 8.74
N ASP A 185 -14.54 8.05 7.52
CA ASP A 185 -14.86 6.86 6.77
C ASP A 185 -14.24 5.61 7.44
N ALA A 186 -15.01 4.52 7.48
CA ALA A 186 -14.53 3.25 8.05
C ALA A 186 -13.40 2.62 7.21
N HIS A 187 -13.42 2.84 5.89
CA HIS A 187 -12.40 2.42 4.94
C HIS A 187 -11.89 3.63 4.16
N PRO A 188 -11.09 4.51 4.81
CA PRO A 188 -10.65 5.75 4.19
C PRO A 188 -9.68 5.50 3.05
N HIS A 189 -9.77 6.34 2.00
CA HIS A 189 -8.86 6.37 0.86
C HIS A 189 -8.73 7.79 0.32
N ILE A 190 -7.62 8.08 -0.37
CA ILE A 190 -7.38 9.41 -0.95
C ILE A 190 -7.66 9.39 -2.46
N GLY A 191 -7.20 8.36 -3.16
CA GLY A 191 -7.30 8.23 -4.61
C GLY A 191 -6.05 8.70 -5.36
N THR A 192 -5.79 8.04 -6.49
CA THR A 192 -4.59 8.27 -7.33
C THR A 192 -4.53 9.67 -7.95
N ASP A 193 -5.67 10.35 -8.08
CA ASP A 193 -5.78 11.71 -8.61
C ASP A 193 -5.49 12.80 -7.57
N LYS A 194 -5.61 12.51 -6.28
CA LYS A 194 -5.44 13.46 -5.18
C LYS A 194 -4.13 13.27 -4.41
N LEU A 195 -3.69 12.04 -4.25
CA LEU A 195 -2.53 11.71 -3.43
C LEU A 195 -1.23 12.39 -3.89
N PRO A 196 -0.93 12.56 -5.19
CA PRO A 196 0.27 13.30 -5.63
C PRO A 196 0.36 14.74 -5.08
N ALA A 197 -0.76 15.46 -4.99
CA ALA A 197 -0.78 16.81 -4.45
C ALA A 197 -0.48 16.82 -2.94
N VAL A 198 -1.03 15.87 -2.19
CA VAL A 198 -0.78 15.72 -0.75
C VAL A 198 0.69 15.40 -0.49
N ILE A 199 1.27 14.46 -1.25
CA ILE A 199 2.69 14.10 -1.13
C ILE A 199 3.60 15.30 -1.46
N ASN A 200 3.30 16.04 -2.51
CA ASN A 200 4.05 17.26 -2.85
C ASN A 200 3.99 18.31 -1.73
N ALA A 201 2.82 18.52 -1.13
CA ALA A 201 2.67 19.44 0.01
C ALA A 201 3.53 19.00 1.21
N MET A 202 3.57 17.71 1.52
CA MET A 202 4.44 17.15 2.58
C MET A 202 5.92 17.40 2.28
N LYS A 203 6.39 17.15 1.04
CA LYS A 203 7.76 17.40 0.61
C LYS A 203 8.15 18.87 0.76
N GLU A 204 7.32 19.77 0.23
CA GLU A 204 7.61 21.21 0.31
C GLU A 204 7.62 21.71 1.76
N PHE A 205 6.77 21.18 2.61
CA PHE A 205 6.80 21.45 4.04
C PHE A 205 8.13 20.97 4.68
N ILE A 206 8.55 19.72 4.41
CA ILE A 206 9.82 19.19 4.92
C ILE A 206 11.00 20.06 4.48
N ARG A 207 11.05 20.47 3.21
CA ARG A 207 12.06 21.39 2.69
C ARG A 207 12.01 22.75 3.38
N SER A 208 10.83 23.32 3.57
CA SER A 208 10.64 24.62 4.24
C SER A 208 11.13 24.60 5.70
N MET A 209 11.12 23.42 6.33
CA MET A 209 11.62 23.22 7.69
C MET A 209 13.12 22.92 7.77
N GLY A 210 13.83 22.91 6.64
CA GLY A 210 15.29 22.70 6.55
C GLY A 210 15.70 21.26 6.23
N GLY A 211 14.75 20.37 5.88
CA GLY A 211 15.05 19.07 5.31
C GLY A 211 15.52 19.16 3.86
N GLU A 212 16.21 18.13 3.40
CA GLU A 212 16.68 18.02 2.01
C GLU A 212 16.09 16.77 1.34
N THR A 213 15.86 16.86 0.01
CA THR A 213 15.41 15.72 -0.79
C THR A 213 16.16 15.67 -2.10
N TYR A 214 16.78 14.53 -2.39
CA TYR A 214 17.54 14.24 -3.61
C TYR A 214 16.79 13.17 -4.40
N PHE A 215 16.17 13.59 -5.52
CA PHE A 215 15.54 12.70 -6.50
C PHE A 215 16.55 12.21 -7.54
N ASN A 216 16.14 11.21 -8.33
CA ASN A 216 17.02 10.56 -9.32
C ASN A 216 18.34 10.10 -8.67
N THR A 217 18.30 9.71 -7.42
CA THR A 217 19.48 9.38 -6.62
C THR A 217 19.26 8.02 -5.97
N ARG A 218 19.92 6.98 -6.52
CA ARG A 218 19.82 5.60 -6.05
C ARG A 218 20.95 5.28 -5.09
N CYS A 219 20.61 4.75 -3.91
CA CYS A 219 21.58 4.17 -2.98
C CYS A 219 22.16 2.88 -3.60
N THR A 220 23.47 2.80 -3.67
CA THR A 220 24.20 1.66 -4.27
C THR A 220 25.07 0.93 -3.27
N ASP A 221 25.42 1.56 -2.14
CA ASP A 221 26.24 0.93 -1.11
C ASP A 221 26.06 1.61 0.25
N PHE A 222 26.40 0.91 1.32
CA PHE A 222 26.48 1.43 2.68
C PHE A 222 27.93 1.73 3.05
N LEU A 223 28.18 2.92 3.60
CA LEU A 223 29.47 3.27 4.17
C LEU A 223 29.51 2.78 5.62
N ILE A 224 30.21 1.69 5.84
CA ILE A 224 30.29 1.04 7.16
C ILE A 224 31.73 1.11 7.67
N TYR A 225 31.88 1.55 8.92
CA TYR A 225 33.15 1.57 9.63
C TYR A 225 32.95 0.93 11.01
N ASP A 226 33.76 -0.08 11.33
CA ASP A 226 33.69 -0.84 12.58
C ASP A 226 32.25 -1.32 12.94
N GLY A 227 31.55 -1.87 11.94
CA GLY A 227 30.19 -2.39 12.08
C GLY A 227 29.11 -1.33 12.23
N HIS A 228 29.46 -0.03 12.15
CA HIS A 228 28.55 1.09 12.24
C HIS A 228 28.39 1.77 10.89
N ILE A 229 27.14 2.05 10.48
CA ILE A 229 26.87 2.83 9.26
C ILE A 229 27.24 4.30 9.50
N THR A 230 28.03 4.86 8.58
CA THR A 230 28.48 6.26 8.63
C THR A 230 27.95 7.08 7.47
N GLY A 231 27.19 6.44 6.58
CA GLY A 231 26.58 7.07 5.41
C GLY A 231 26.23 6.09 4.32
N VAL A 232 25.99 6.61 3.13
CA VAL A 232 25.65 5.84 1.95
C VAL A 232 26.35 6.34 0.71
N LYS A 233 26.63 5.44 -0.23
CA LYS A 233 27.07 5.77 -1.59
C LYS A 233 25.86 5.74 -2.52
N THR A 234 25.80 6.69 -3.43
CA THR A 234 24.70 6.84 -4.36
C THR A 234 25.17 7.04 -5.78
N VAL A 235 24.27 6.79 -6.72
CA VAL A 235 24.43 7.15 -8.13
C VAL A 235 23.24 7.99 -8.59
N ASN A 236 23.51 9.06 -9.30
CA ASN A 236 22.46 9.80 -10.01
C ASN A 236 21.98 8.95 -11.21
N THR A 237 20.69 8.61 -11.24
CA THR A 237 20.12 7.68 -12.24
C THR A 237 20.01 8.26 -13.66
N ILE A 238 20.24 9.57 -13.80
CA ILE A 238 20.24 10.27 -15.10
C ILE A 238 21.66 10.49 -15.60
N THR A 239 22.55 11.03 -14.75
CA THR A 239 23.90 11.43 -15.13
C THR A 239 24.95 10.36 -14.92
N GLY A 240 24.66 9.34 -14.07
CA GLY A 240 25.64 8.34 -13.65
C GLY A 240 26.65 8.83 -12.61
N GLU A 241 26.56 10.09 -12.18
CA GLU A 241 27.48 10.66 -11.17
C GLU A 241 27.30 9.96 -9.82
N THR A 242 28.41 9.61 -9.19
CA THR A 242 28.41 9.00 -7.85
C THR A 242 28.65 10.05 -6.78
N LYS A 243 27.94 9.91 -5.65
CA LYS A 243 28.07 10.81 -4.50
C LYS A 243 27.97 10.02 -3.20
N GLU A 244 28.72 10.43 -2.18
CA GLU A 244 28.61 9.93 -0.83
C GLU A 244 27.87 10.94 0.06
N PHE A 245 26.95 10.43 0.87
CA PHE A 245 26.28 11.19 1.91
C PHE A 245 26.66 10.61 3.26
N LYS A 246 27.04 11.46 4.20
CA LYS A 246 27.45 11.05 5.56
C LYS A 246 26.39 11.45 6.58
N ALA A 247 26.10 10.57 7.52
CA ALA A 247 25.21 10.81 8.65
C ALA A 247 25.48 9.81 9.76
N HIS A 248 25.00 10.12 10.98
CA HIS A 248 25.14 9.24 12.13
C HIS A 248 24.20 8.03 12.07
N TYR A 249 23.05 8.19 11.43
CA TYR A 249 21.99 7.18 11.34
C TYR A 249 21.36 7.17 9.96
N VAL A 250 20.91 5.99 9.54
CA VAL A 250 20.23 5.78 8.25
C VAL A 250 18.91 5.06 8.48
N LEU A 251 17.81 5.67 8.06
CA LEU A 251 16.49 5.06 7.97
C LEU A 251 16.32 4.42 6.60
N LEU A 252 16.13 3.10 6.53
CA LEU A 252 15.98 2.34 5.30
C LEU A 252 14.51 2.06 5.02
N THR A 253 13.93 2.74 4.02
CA THR A 253 12.49 2.72 3.70
C THR A 253 12.21 2.51 2.21
N THR A 254 13.00 1.67 1.56
CA THR A 254 13.06 1.49 0.09
C THR A 254 11.86 0.74 -0.52
N GLY A 255 10.92 0.26 0.30
CA GLY A 255 9.80 -0.56 -0.14
C GLY A 255 10.22 -1.97 -0.58
N HIS A 256 9.24 -2.81 -0.91
CA HIS A 256 9.47 -4.25 -1.16
C HIS A 256 9.84 -4.58 -2.62
N SER A 257 9.85 -3.59 -3.51
CA SER A 257 10.25 -3.77 -4.91
C SER A 257 11.74 -3.56 -5.17
N ALA A 258 12.49 -2.99 -4.20
CA ALA A 258 13.91 -2.72 -4.30
C ALA A 258 14.75 -3.99 -4.08
N ALA A 259 14.76 -4.90 -5.07
CA ALA A 259 15.50 -6.16 -5.03
C ALA A 259 17.00 -5.95 -4.81
N ASP A 260 17.56 -4.93 -5.41
CA ASP A 260 18.95 -4.50 -5.29
C ASP A 260 19.36 -4.21 -3.83
N ILE A 261 18.47 -3.68 -3.02
CA ILE A 261 18.74 -3.41 -1.60
C ILE A 261 18.78 -4.70 -0.76
N TYR A 262 17.91 -5.68 -1.05
CA TYR A 262 18.00 -6.99 -0.39
C TYR A 262 19.30 -7.72 -0.76
N GLN A 263 19.71 -7.66 -2.03
CA GLN A 263 20.98 -8.22 -2.51
C GLN A 263 22.18 -7.49 -1.87
N LEU A 264 22.12 -6.16 -1.74
CA LEU A 264 23.15 -5.39 -1.05
C LEU A 264 23.26 -5.80 0.43
N LEU A 265 22.14 -5.93 1.12
CA LEU A 265 22.12 -6.39 2.52
C LEU A 265 22.66 -7.82 2.66
N ALA A 266 22.25 -8.72 1.76
CA ALA A 266 22.76 -10.09 1.74
C ALA A 266 24.28 -10.15 1.56
N LYS A 267 24.82 -9.34 0.65
CA LYS A 267 26.27 -9.22 0.40
C LYS A 267 27.00 -8.58 1.60
N THR A 268 26.39 -7.60 2.25
CA THR A 268 27.00 -6.89 3.39
C THR A 268 27.00 -7.76 4.65
N ASN A 269 25.88 -8.38 4.97
CA ASN A 269 25.73 -9.31 6.08
C ASN A 269 24.50 -10.21 5.86
N PRO A 270 24.66 -11.47 5.40
CA PRO A 270 23.56 -12.40 5.14
C PRO A 270 22.64 -12.61 6.35
N ALA A 271 23.18 -12.55 7.58
CA ALA A 271 22.41 -12.70 8.82
C ALA A 271 21.45 -11.53 9.10
N SER A 272 21.46 -10.47 8.27
CA SER A 272 20.49 -9.37 8.36
C SER A 272 19.11 -9.70 7.79
N LEU A 273 18.95 -10.84 7.10
CA LEU A 273 17.76 -11.19 6.35
C LEU A 273 17.14 -12.50 6.86
N GLU A 274 15.81 -12.57 6.78
CA GLU A 274 14.99 -13.74 7.08
C GLU A 274 13.98 -13.98 5.96
N ALA A 275 13.80 -15.24 5.54
CA ALA A 275 12.72 -15.60 4.61
C ALA A 275 11.35 -15.39 5.26
N LYS A 276 10.39 -14.90 4.49
CA LYS A 276 9.06 -14.56 4.98
C LYS A 276 8.00 -15.08 4.02
N THR A 277 6.91 -15.60 4.56
CA THR A 277 5.68 -15.90 3.81
C THR A 277 5.17 -14.65 3.09
N PHE A 278 4.80 -14.82 1.82
CA PHE A 278 4.23 -13.79 0.95
C PHE A 278 3.07 -14.36 0.13
N ALA A 279 2.59 -13.69 -0.88
CA ALA A 279 1.53 -14.23 -1.73
C ALA A 279 1.68 -13.77 -3.17
N MET A 280 1.33 -14.65 -4.10
CA MET A 280 1.34 -14.39 -5.54
C MET A 280 0.07 -14.93 -6.20
N GLY A 281 -0.31 -14.36 -7.35
CA GLY A 281 -1.46 -14.80 -8.12
C GLY A 281 -1.73 -13.92 -9.33
N VAL A 282 -3.00 -13.61 -9.54
CA VAL A 282 -3.49 -12.83 -10.66
C VAL A 282 -4.38 -11.68 -10.19
N ARG A 283 -4.63 -10.71 -11.06
CA ARG A 283 -5.65 -9.70 -10.84
C ARG A 283 -6.91 -10.05 -11.62
N VAL A 284 -8.05 -10.09 -10.93
CA VAL A 284 -9.36 -10.26 -11.56
C VAL A 284 -10.01 -8.89 -11.75
N GLU A 285 -10.50 -8.64 -12.97
CA GLU A 285 -11.28 -7.46 -13.32
C GLU A 285 -12.71 -7.86 -13.68
N HIS A 286 -13.69 -7.17 -13.09
CA HIS A 286 -15.11 -7.35 -13.36
C HIS A 286 -15.74 -6.03 -13.80
N PRO A 287 -16.88 -6.06 -14.53
CA PRO A 287 -17.76 -4.91 -14.64
C PRO A 287 -18.19 -4.43 -13.25
N ARG A 288 -18.02 -3.12 -12.94
CA ARG A 288 -18.39 -2.55 -11.62
C ARG A 288 -19.86 -2.81 -11.31
N LYS A 289 -20.75 -2.64 -12.29
CA LYS A 289 -22.19 -2.84 -12.10
C LYS A 289 -22.54 -4.24 -11.59
N LEU A 290 -21.82 -5.25 -12.05
CA LEU A 290 -21.99 -6.63 -11.56
C LEU A 290 -21.62 -6.72 -10.08
N ILE A 291 -20.44 -6.24 -9.71
CA ILE A 291 -19.95 -6.27 -8.32
C ILE A 291 -20.88 -5.45 -7.41
N ASP A 292 -21.27 -4.24 -7.83
CA ASP A 292 -22.21 -3.41 -7.08
C ASP A 292 -23.55 -4.14 -6.87
N SER A 293 -24.09 -4.77 -7.92
CA SER A 293 -25.36 -5.51 -7.86
C SER A 293 -25.28 -6.70 -6.88
N ILE A 294 -24.20 -7.46 -6.93
CA ILE A 294 -24.01 -8.62 -6.02
C ILE A 294 -23.90 -8.11 -4.57
N GLN A 295 -23.04 -7.13 -4.30
CA GLN A 295 -22.76 -6.66 -2.94
C GLN A 295 -23.94 -5.89 -2.33
N TYR A 296 -24.66 -5.11 -3.13
CA TYR A 296 -25.80 -4.31 -2.67
C TYR A 296 -27.15 -4.98 -2.92
N HIS A 297 -27.16 -6.26 -3.33
CA HIS A 297 -28.38 -7.03 -3.57
C HIS A 297 -29.35 -6.34 -4.53
N GLY A 298 -28.80 -5.78 -5.62
CA GLY A 298 -29.55 -5.03 -6.65
C GLY A 298 -29.90 -3.58 -6.28
N ARG A 299 -29.63 -3.12 -5.06
CA ARG A 299 -29.93 -1.75 -4.56
C ARG A 299 -28.74 -0.83 -4.73
N THR A 300 -28.43 -0.45 -5.95
CA THR A 300 -27.20 0.32 -6.25
C THR A 300 -27.40 1.84 -6.31
N GLU A 301 -28.65 2.31 -6.32
CA GLU A 301 -28.98 3.73 -6.46
C GLU A 301 -28.44 4.55 -5.26
N GLY A 302 -27.73 5.62 -5.56
CA GLY A 302 -27.12 6.49 -4.54
C GLY A 302 -25.91 5.90 -3.82
N MET A 303 -25.49 4.66 -4.16
CA MET A 303 -24.35 4.00 -3.56
C MET A 303 -23.07 4.24 -4.38
N GLY A 304 -21.93 4.36 -3.68
CA GLY A 304 -20.62 4.31 -4.31
C GLY A 304 -20.28 2.92 -4.81
N ALA A 305 -19.12 2.77 -5.46
CA ALA A 305 -18.63 1.47 -5.90
C ALA A 305 -18.44 0.51 -4.72
N ALA A 306 -18.95 -0.70 -4.85
CA ALA A 306 -18.96 -1.70 -3.79
C ALA A 306 -17.59 -2.31 -3.55
N GLU A 307 -17.23 -2.45 -2.28
CA GLU A 307 -16.04 -3.19 -1.85
C GLU A 307 -16.41 -4.64 -1.52
N TYR A 308 -15.48 -5.55 -1.78
CA TYR A 308 -15.59 -6.92 -1.27
C TYR A 308 -14.27 -7.39 -0.67
N ARG A 309 -14.39 -8.38 0.18
CA ARG A 309 -13.27 -9.10 0.74
C ARG A 309 -13.58 -10.58 0.80
N LEU A 310 -12.80 -11.36 0.08
CA LEU A 310 -12.95 -12.80 -0.05
C LEU A 310 -11.72 -13.50 0.54
N THR A 311 -11.95 -14.59 1.24
CA THR A 311 -10.88 -15.42 1.81
C THR A 311 -11.37 -16.85 1.94
N THR A 312 -10.51 -17.81 1.63
CA THR A 312 -10.74 -19.23 1.79
C THR A 312 -9.42 -19.94 2.09
N GLN A 313 -9.49 -21.21 2.43
CA GLN A 313 -8.35 -22.11 2.55
C GLN A 313 -8.42 -23.15 1.45
N VAL A 314 -7.29 -23.42 0.80
CA VAL A 314 -7.12 -24.49 -0.18
C VAL A 314 -5.81 -25.20 0.15
N ASP A 315 -5.84 -26.50 0.37
CA ASP A 315 -4.68 -27.33 0.71
C ASP A 315 -3.84 -26.75 1.88
N GLY A 316 -4.54 -26.23 2.89
CA GLY A 316 -3.89 -25.62 4.06
C GLY A 316 -3.26 -24.25 3.82
N HIS A 317 -3.42 -23.65 2.63
CA HIS A 317 -2.90 -22.33 2.27
C HIS A 317 -4.04 -21.32 2.13
N GLY A 318 -3.79 -20.09 2.55
CA GLY A 318 -4.73 -18.99 2.36
C GLY A 318 -4.85 -18.59 0.88
N VAL A 319 -6.08 -18.51 0.37
CA VAL A 319 -6.39 -17.87 -0.90
C VAL A 319 -7.32 -16.70 -0.62
N TYR A 320 -6.98 -15.50 -1.09
CA TYR A 320 -7.72 -14.31 -0.69
C TYR A 320 -7.66 -13.17 -1.70
N SER A 321 -8.67 -12.29 -1.62
CA SER A 321 -8.66 -11.02 -2.34
C SER A 321 -7.73 -10.03 -1.62
N PHE A 322 -6.86 -9.38 -2.38
CA PHE A 322 -5.95 -8.36 -1.88
C PHE A 322 -6.09 -7.08 -2.70
N CYS A 323 -5.91 -5.93 -2.06
CA CYS A 323 -5.95 -4.62 -2.70
C CYS A 323 -7.10 -4.45 -3.71
N MET A 324 -8.34 -4.82 -3.30
CA MET A 324 -9.55 -4.61 -4.13
C MET A 324 -9.72 -3.11 -4.39
N CYS A 325 -9.87 -2.75 -5.68
CA CYS A 325 -10.02 -1.38 -6.17
C CYS A 325 -11.42 -1.20 -6.78
N PRO A 326 -12.41 -0.77 -5.98
CA PRO A 326 -13.77 -0.56 -6.46
C PRO A 326 -13.82 0.63 -7.40
N GLY A 327 -14.54 0.51 -8.51
CA GLY A 327 -14.60 1.55 -9.53
C GLY A 327 -13.22 2.02 -9.99
N GLY A 328 -12.28 1.08 -10.16
CA GLY A 328 -10.87 1.35 -10.43
C GLY A 328 -10.37 0.78 -11.76
N PHE A 329 -9.06 0.70 -11.89
CA PHE A 329 -8.35 0.29 -13.09
C PHE A 329 -7.26 -0.71 -12.73
N VAL A 330 -6.98 -1.67 -13.63
CA VAL A 330 -5.76 -2.47 -13.59
C VAL A 330 -4.64 -1.68 -14.26
N VAL A 331 -3.45 -1.69 -13.65
CA VAL A 331 -2.30 -0.91 -14.11
C VAL A 331 -1.04 -1.75 -14.24
N PRO A 332 -0.12 -1.42 -15.17
CA PRO A 332 1.17 -2.08 -15.30
C PRO A 332 2.09 -1.60 -14.17
N SER A 333 2.46 -2.48 -13.26
CA SER A 333 3.27 -2.16 -12.08
C SER A 333 4.67 -2.78 -12.10
N SER A 334 5.19 -3.01 -13.30
CA SER A 334 6.57 -3.48 -13.51
C SER A 334 7.58 -2.47 -12.97
N SER A 335 8.66 -2.96 -12.39
CA SER A 335 9.79 -2.16 -11.91
C SER A 335 11.00 -2.20 -12.84
N GLY A 336 10.95 -3.04 -13.88
CA GLY A 336 11.97 -3.17 -14.91
C GLY A 336 11.39 -3.55 -16.27
N PRO A 337 12.17 -3.42 -17.35
CA PRO A 337 11.72 -3.70 -18.72
C PRO A 337 11.47 -5.20 -18.99
N ASP A 338 12.16 -6.08 -18.24
CA ASP A 338 12.18 -7.52 -18.47
C ASP A 338 11.12 -8.28 -17.66
N GLU A 339 10.13 -7.58 -17.15
CA GLU A 339 9.07 -8.16 -16.31
C GLU A 339 7.70 -7.57 -16.65
N ILE A 340 6.64 -8.33 -16.35
CA ILE A 340 5.27 -7.84 -16.27
C ILE A 340 4.75 -8.12 -14.87
N VAL A 341 4.27 -7.06 -14.23
CA VAL A 341 3.55 -7.09 -12.95
C VAL A 341 2.33 -6.20 -13.09
N VAL A 342 1.19 -6.69 -12.61
CA VAL A 342 -0.05 -5.90 -12.60
C VAL A 342 -0.43 -5.52 -11.17
N ASN A 343 -1.11 -4.38 -11.04
CA ASN A 343 -1.69 -3.91 -9.79
C ASN A 343 -2.99 -3.15 -10.09
N GLY A 344 -3.65 -2.63 -9.08
CA GLY A 344 -4.86 -1.83 -9.21
C GLY A 344 -4.75 -0.44 -8.60
N MET A 345 -5.50 0.50 -9.17
CA MET A 345 -5.67 1.82 -8.62
C MET A 345 -7.11 2.30 -8.77
N SER A 346 -7.51 3.31 -7.99
CA SER A 346 -8.77 4.02 -8.17
C SER A 346 -8.56 5.52 -7.96
N ALA A 347 -9.34 6.32 -8.69
CA ALA A 347 -9.49 7.74 -8.38
C ALA A 347 -10.32 7.93 -7.10
N ALA A 348 -10.26 9.13 -6.51
CA ALA A 348 -11.03 9.48 -5.31
C ALA A 348 -12.55 9.24 -5.44
N GLY A 349 -13.09 9.40 -6.64
CA GLY A 349 -14.51 9.17 -6.94
C GLY A 349 -14.91 7.72 -7.15
N ARG A 350 -13.97 6.79 -7.38
CA ARG A 350 -14.23 5.35 -7.62
C ARG A 350 -15.37 5.08 -8.63
N ASN A 351 -15.39 5.83 -9.73
CA ASN A 351 -16.51 5.86 -10.68
C ASN A 351 -16.17 5.27 -12.07
N SER A 352 -15.10 4.49 -12.17
CA SER A 352 -14.78 3.70 -13.36
C SER A 352 -15.86 2.64 -13.65
N GLN A 353 -15.86 2.11 -14.86
CA GLN A 353 -16.77 1.04 -15.28
C GLN A 353 -16.37 -0.33 -14.74
N TRP A 354 -15.17 -0.48 -14.16
CA TRP A 354 -14.60 -1.72 -13.67
C TRP A 354 -14.38 -1.69 -12.17
N SER A 355 -14.31 -2.86 -11.58
CA SER A 355 -13.80 -3.13 -10.23
C SER A 355 -12.81 -4.27 -10.32
N ASN A 356 -11.69 -4.19 -9.63
CA ASN A 356 -10.68 -5.24 -9.71
C ASN A 356 -10.08 -5.55 -8.34
N ALA A 357 -9.53 -6.76 -8.20
CA ALA A 357 -8.79 -7.19 -7.04
C ALA A 357 -7.69 -8.17 -7.42
N ALA A 358 -6.59 -8.18 -6.71
CA ALA A 358 -5.70 -9.32 -6.73
C ALA A 358 -6.39 -10.52 -6.07
N ILE A 359 -6.28 -11.69 -6.66
CA ILE A 359 -6.59 -12.97 -6.04
C ILE A 359 -5.29 -13.75 -5.98
N VAL A 360 -4.85 -13.99 -4.76
CA VAL A 360 -3.51 -14.51 -4.50
C VAL A 360 -3.57 -15.69 -3.54
N THR A 361 -2.60 -16.58 -3.67
CA THR A 361 -2.37 -17.68 -2.74
C THR A 361 -1.14 -17.44 -1.90
N GLU A 362 -1.19 -17.87 -0.66
CA GLU A 362 -0.06 -17.88 0.26
C GLU A 362 1.09 -18.73 -0.29
N ILE A 363 2.30 -18.20 -0.23
CA ILE A 363 3.55 -18.87 -0.57
C ILE A 363 4.44 -18.85 0.67
N ARG A 364 4.73 -19.99 1.19
CA ARG A 364 5.61 -20.20 2.36
C ARG A 364 7.03 -20.50 1.90
N PRO A 365 8.05 -20.36 2.76
CA PRO A 365 9.42 -20.74 2.40
C PRO A 365 9.55 -22.17 1.89
N GLU A 366 8.76 -23.10 2.43
CA GLU A 366 8.71 -24.51 2.01
C GLU A 366 8.03 -24.77 0.67
N ASP A 367 7.26 -23.81 0.15
CA ASP A 367 6.60 -23.90 -1.18
C ASP A 367 7.54 -23.47 -2.31
N ILE A 368 8.71 -22.90 -1.98
CA ILE A 368 9.62 -22.36 -3.00
C ILE A 368 10.35 -23.50 -3.69
N PRO A 369 10.35 -23.56 -5.04
CA PRO A 369 11.07 -24.60 -5.78
C PRO A 369 12.57 -24.66 -5.43
N GLU A 370 13.12 -25.88 -5.36
CA GLU A 370 14.49 -26.14 -4.90
C GLU A 370 15.55 -25.42 -5.73
N GLU A 371 15.31 -25.15 -6.99
CA GLU A 371 16.22 -24.39 -7.86
C GLU A 371 16.49 -22.98 -7.32
N PHE A 372 15.45 -22.26 -6.82
CA PHE A 372 15.60 -20.91 -6.24
C PHE A 372 16.23 -20.96 -4.84
N ILE A 373 15.96 -22.03 -4.08
CA ILE A 373 16.61 -22.27 -2.78
C ILE A 373 18.10 -22.51 -2.98
N SER A 374 18.48 -23.33 -3.97
CA SER A 374 19.87 -23.63 -4.31
C SER A 374 20.59 -22.38 -4.81
N GLN A 375 19.98 -21.61 -5.73
CA GLN A 375 20.53 -20.34 -6.20
C GLN A 375 20.80 -19.39 -5.03
N ALA A 376 19.83 -19.23 -4.12
CA ALA A 376 19.97 -18.35 -2.96
C ALA A 376 21.07 -18.79 -1.99
N LYS A 377 21.26 -20.11 -1.82
CA LYS A 377 22.37 -20.68 -1.02
C LYS A 377 23.72 -20.41 -1.66
N GLU A 378 23.85 -20.61 -2.97
CA GLU A 378 25.08 -20.34 -3.73
C GLU A 378 25.51 -18.88 -3.67
N GLU A 379 24.53 -17.96 -3.69
CA GLU A 379 24.76 -16.53 -3.52
C GLU A 379 24.95 -16.11 -2.04
N GLY A 380 24.97 -17.07 -1.12
CA GLY A 380 25.26 -16.85 0.31
C GLY A 380 24.10 -16.31 1.14
N SER A 381 22.88 -16.25 0.60
CA SER A 381 21.72 -15.74 1.35
C SER A 381 20.44 -16.54 1.07
N PRO A 382 20.21 -17.66 1.78
CA PRO A 382 18.99 -18.47 1.62
C PRO A 382 17.68 -17.71 1.78
N ALA A 383 17.69 -16.60 2.51
CA ALA A 383 16.51 -15.73 2.69
C ALA A 383 15.99 -15.10 1.38
N LEU A 384 16.81 -15.05 0.33
CA LEU A 384 16.46 -14.48 -0.98
C LEU A 384 15.71 -15.45 -1.90
N ALA A 385 15.54 -16.71 -1.54
CA ALA A 385 14.89 -17.72 -2.40
C ALA A 385 13.49 -17.28 -2.88
N GLY A 386 12.67 -16.73 -1.98
CA GLY A 386 11.34 -16.20 -2.33
C GLY A 386 11.41 -14.98 -3.26
N LEU A 387 12.44 -14.16 -3.15
CA LEU A 387 12.68 -13.03 -4.07
C LEU A 387 13.01 -13.54 -5.48
N TYR A 388 13.83 -14.57 -5.60
CA TYR A 388 14.20 -15.15 -6.91
C TYR A 388 13.02 -15.85 -7.56
N PHE A 389 12.22 -16.62 -6.81
CA PHE A 389 11.00 -17.23 -7.32
C PHE A 389 10.00 -16.17 -7.81
N ARG A 390 9.78 -15.09 -7.05
CA ARG A 390 8.96 -13.96 -7.48
C ARG A 390 9.48 -13.34 -8.78
N THR A 391 10.77 -13.03 -8.84
CA THR A 391 11.39 -12.42 -10.02
C THR A 391 11.33 -13.33 -11.24
N TRP A 392 11.49 -14.63 -11.06
CA TRP A 392 11.30 -15.60 -12.13
C TRP A 392 9.87 -15.55 -12.69
N LEU A 393 8.85 -15.57 -11.81
CA LEU A 393 7.46 -15.51 -12.25
C LEU A 393 7.13 -14.19 -12.98
N GLU A 394 7.70 -13.07 -12.54
CA GLU A 394 7.55 -11.76 -13.18
C GLU A 394 8.15 -11.75 -14.60
N LYS A 395 9.30 -12.41 -14.80
CA LYS A 395 9.94 -12.61 -16.12
C LYS A 395 9.16 -13.60 -16.98
N GLU A 396 8.71 -14.71 -16.40
CA GLU A 396 7.89 -15.66 -17.14
C GLU A 396 6.56 -15.01 -17.60
N THR A 397 5.97 -14.18 -16.78
CA THR A 397 4.80 -13.37 -17.18
C THR A 397 5.13 -12.48 -18.39
N LYS A 398 6.34 -11.93 -18.45
CA LYS A 398 6.81 -11.15 -19.61
C LYS A 398 6.92 -12.01 -20.88
N ASN A 399 7.45 -13.25 -20.75
CA ASN A 399 7.57 -14.19 -21.85
C ASN A 399 6.21 -14.59 -22.43
N GLN A 400 5.18 -14.66 -21.58
CA GLN A 400 3.81 -15.02 -21.96
C GLN A 400 2.98 -13.80 -22.44
N GLY A 401 3.52 -12.59 -22.29
CA GLY A 401 2.91 -11.34 -22.75
C GLY A 401 3.50 -10.82 -24.06
N ASN A 402 3.18 -9.58 -24.40
CA ASN A 402 3.76 -8.89 -25.55
C ASN A 402 4.09 -7.43 -25.21
N GLY A 403 5.37 -7.08 -25.09
CA GLY A 403 5.78 -5.80 -24.53
C GLY A 403 5.34 -5.64 -23.09
N GLN A 404 4.42 -4.74 -22.79
CA GLN A 404 3.72 -4.64 -21.51
C GLN A 404 2.24 -5.04 -21.61
N ALA A 405 1.79 -5.59 -22.78
CA ALA A 405 0.50 -6.24 -22.88
C ALA A 405 0.55 -7.54 -22.05
N ALA A 406 -0.27 -7.59 -21.00
CA ALA A 406 -0.22 -8.66 -20.02
C ALA A 406 -0.91 -9.95 -20.51
N PRO A 407 -0.36 -11.13 -20.16
CA PRO A 407 -1.04 -12.39 -20.41
C PRO A 407 -2.34 -12.46 -19.59
N ALA A 408 -3.42 -12.88 -20.25
CA ALA A 408 -4.75 -12.87 -19.67
C ALA A 408 -5.62 -14.05 -20.14
N GLN A 409 -6.61 -14.40 -19.32
CA GLN A 409 -7.59 -15.45 -19.61
C GLN A 409 -8.94 -15.04 -19.00
N ILE A 410 -10.06 -15.39 -19.67
CA ILE A 410 -11.39 -15.24 -19.05
C ILE A 410 -11.51 -16.22 -17.88
N LEU A 411 -12.10 -15.79 -16.77
CA LEU A 411 -12.19 -16.60 -15.55
C LEU A 411 -12.87 -17.96 -15.77
N THR A 412 -13.95 -18.00 -16.56
CA THR A 412 -14.64 -19.25 -16.88
C THR A 412 -13.81 -20.17 -17.80
N ASP A 413 -13.00 -19.60 -18.70
CA ASP A 413 -12.08 -20.36 -19.54
C ASP A 413 -10.93 -20.93 -18.71
N PHE A 414 -10.37 -20.15 -17.77
CA PHE A 414 -9.36 -20.62 -16.83
C PHE A 414 -9.84 -21.84 -16.05
N LEU A 415 -11.06 -21.78 -15.48
CA LEU A 415 -11.66 -22.87 -14.72
C LEU A 415 -12.04 -24.09 -15.57
N SER A 416 -12.32 -23.87 -16.86
CA SER A 416 -12.69 -24.93 -17.81
C SER A 416 -11.51 -25.44 -18.63
N HIS A 417 -10.29 -24.97 -18.38
CA HIS A 417 -9.07 -25.31 -19.13
C HIS A 417 -9.20 -25.04 -20.64
N LYS A 418 -9.78 -23.89 -21.01
CA LYS A 418 -10.01 -23.48 -22.40
C LYS A 418 -9.18 -22.26 -22.78
N GLU A 419 -8.89 -22.15 -24.07
CA GLU A 419 -8.29 -20.93 -24.62
C GLU A 419 -9.32 -19.79 -24.68
N THR A 420 -8.90 -18.60 -24.24
CA THR A 420 -9.67 -17.38 -24.48
C THR A 420 -9.32 -16.82 -25.86
N LYS A 421 -10.31 -16.61 -26.70
CA LYS A 421 -10.13 -16.06 -28.05
C LYS A 421 -10.28 -14.55 -28.09
N THR A 422 -11.21 -14.02 -27.32
CA THR A 422 -11.53 -12.58 -27.28
C THR A 422 -11.83 -12.17 -25.85
N PHE A 423 -11.49 -10.91 -25.52
CA PHE A 423 -11.75 -10.35 -24.21
C PHE A 423 -12.91 -9.34 -24.25
N PRO A 424 -13.69 -9.20 -23.19
CA PRO A 424 -14.51 -8.02 -22.99
C PRO A 424 -13.61 -6.77 -22.86
N LYS A 425 -14.20 -5.57 -22.86
CA LYS A 425 -13.45 -4.34 -22.60
C LYS A 425 -12.78 -4.40 -21.24
N THR A 426 -11.51 -3.99 -21.18
CA THR A 426 -10.69 -3.95 -19.98
C THR A 426 -10.22 -2.54 -19.66
N SER A 427 -9.86 -2.31 -18.41
CA SER A 427 -9.20 -1.07 -17.98
C SER A 427 -7.68 -1.09 -18.20
N TYR A 428 -7.08 -2.24 -18.47
CA TYR A 428 -5.63 -2.38 -18.62
C TYR A 428 -5.16 -1.79 -19.96
N THR A 429 -4.59 -0.61 -19.90
CA THR A 429 -4.28 0.21 -21.08
C THR A 429 -3.16 -0.31 -21.99
N PRO A 430 -2.12 -1.06 -21.50
CA PRO A 430 -1.11 -1.62 -22.39
C PRO A 430 -1.65 -2.73 -23.32
N GLY A 431 -2.87 -3.23 -23.07
CA GLY A 431 -3.48 -4.33 -23.81
C GLY A 431 -3.31 -5.69 -23.16
N LEU A 432 -4.05 -6.68 -23.67
CA LEU A 432 -4.03 -8.05 -23.19
C LEU A 432 -3.52 -9.00 -24.26
N THR A 433 -2.77 -10.02 -23.85
CA THR A 433 -2.34 -11.14 -24.68
C THR A 433 -3.10 -12.39 -24.25
N PRO A 434 -3.89 -13.05 -25.15
CA PRO A 434 -4.51 -14.33 -24.81
C PRO A 434 -3.46 -15.35 -24.40
N SER A 435 -3.63 -15.96 -23.24
CA SER A 435 -2.66 -16.90 -22.69
C SER A 435 -3.35 -17.91 -21.76
N ARG A 436 -2.85 -19.13 -21.74
CA ARG A 436 -3.34 -20.24 -20.90
C ARG A 436 -2.71 -20.13 -19.50
N LEU A 437 -3.20 -19.18 -18.67
CA LEU A 437 -2.73 -18.98 -17.30
C LEU A 437 -2.77 -20.28 -16.47
N ASP A 438 -3.75 -21.12 -16.72
CA ASP A 438 -3.89 -22.43 -16.09
C ASP A 438 -2.80 -23.44 -16.46
N GLN A 439 -1.99 -23.19 -17.49
CA GLN A 439 -0.93 -24.08 -17.94
C GLN A 439 0.48 -23.66 -17.51
N TRP A 440 0.77 -22.35 -17.56
CA TRP A 440 2.13 -21.89 -17.29
C TRP A 440 2.35 -21.30 -15.89
N LEU A 441 1.29 -20.85 -15.21
CA LEU A 441 1.43 -20.52 -13.80
C LEU A 441 1.85 -21.77 -13.03
N PRO A 442 2.75 -21.67 -12.05
CA PRO A 442 3.13 -22.81 -11.22
C PRO A 442 1.87 -23.55 -10.71
N GLU A 443 1.88 -24.88 -10.82
CA GLU A 443 0.71 -25.72 -10.53
C GLU A 443 0.11 -25.44 -9.14
N GLN A 444 0.97 -25.25 -8.15
CA GLN A 444 0.55 -24.90 -6.79
C GLN A 444 -0.17 -23.54 -6.72
N ILE A 445 0.09 -22.61 -7.63
CA ILE A 445 -0.61 -21.32 -7.71
C ILE A 445 -1.89 -21.48 -8.48
N SER A 446 -1.84 -22.04 -9.70
CA SER A 446 -3.02 -22.16 -10.59
C SER A 446 -4.11 -23.03 -10.00
N SER A 447 -3.78 -24.18 -9.39
CA SER A 447 -4.75 -25.09 -8.75
C SER A 447 -5.42 -24.45 -7.53
N ARG A 448 -4.63 -23.81 -6.66
CA ARG A 448 -5.17 -23.11 -5.47
C ARG A 448 -6.06 -21.94 -5.87
N LEU A 449 -5.70 -21.17 -6.90
CA LEU A 449 -6.53 -20.09 -7.42
C LEU A 449 -7.85 -20.62 -8.00
N ALA A 450 -7.81 -21.68 -8.80
CA ALA A 450 -9.01 -22.29 -9.38
C ALA A 450 -10.02 -22.71 -8.31
N GLN A 451 -9.56 -23.46 -7.31
CA GLN A 451 -10.41 -23.85 -6.19
C GLN A 451 -10.88 -22.65 -5.36
N GLY A 452 -10.02 -21.64 -5.20
CA GLY A 452 -10.34 -20.40 -4.52
C GLY A 452 -11.47 -19.64 -5.18
N PHE A 453 -11.45 -19.49 -6.52
CA PHE A 453 -12.51 -18.86 -7.30
C PHE A 453 -13.85 -19.59 -7.14
N LEU A 454 -13.86 -20.91 -7.20
CA LEU A 454 -15.07 -21.71 -6.98
C LEU A 454 -15.63 -21.54 -5.56
N ASN A 455 -14.78 -21.43 -4.55
CA ASN A 455 -15.20 -21.17 -3.17
C ASN A 455 -15.73 -19.73 -3.01
N PHE A 456 -15.17 -18.77 -3.72
CA PHE A 456 -15.64 -17.38 -3.68
C PHE A 456 -17.02 -17.24 -4.31
N ASP A 457 -17.30 -17.94 -5.41
CA ASP A 457 -18.62 -17.92 -6.05
C ASP A 457 -19.73 -18.46 -5.13
N LYS A 458 -19.43 -19.44 -4.25
CA LYS A 458 -20.39 -19.91 -3.24
C LYS A 458 -20.81 -18.81 -2.27
N ASN A 459 -19.89 -17.93 -1.89
CA ASN A 459 -20.12 -16.85 -0.94
C ASN A 459 -20.60 -15.54 -1.59
N MET A 460 -20.24 -15.35 -2.86
CA MET A 460 -20.51 -14.17 -3.67
C MET A 460 -21.00 -14.63 -5.05
N LYS A 461 -22.20 -15.19 -5.09
CA LYS A 461 -22.76 -15.85 -6.27
C LYS A 461 -22.78 -14.91 -7.49
N GLY A 462 -22.22 -15.38 -8.60
CA GLY A 462 -22.03 -14.62 -9.84
C GLY A 462 -20.65 -13.94 -9.93
N PHE A 463 -19.75 -14.20 -8.98
CA PHE A 463 -18.36 -13.77 -9.06
C PHE A 463 -17.62 -14.49 -10.21
N VAL A 464 -17.88 -15.79 -10.39
CA VAL A 464 -17.40 -16.55 -11.54
C VAL A 464 -18.32 -16.29 -12.73
N THR A 465 -17.80 -15.58 -13.72
CA THR A 465 -18.53 -15.17 -14.94
C THR A 465 -17.57 -15.06 -16.12
N ASP A 466 -18.11 -15.12 -17.34
CA ASP A 466 -17.38 -14.87 -18.58
C ASP A 466 -17.09 -13.38 -18.84
N GLU A 467 -17.68 -12.48 -18.06
CA GLU A 467 -17.34 -11.06 -18.06
C GLU A 467 -16.09 -10.73 -17.19
N ALA A 468 -15.58 -11.70 -16.40
CA ALA A 468 -14.42 -11.53 -15.54
C ALA A 468 -13.13 -11.91 -16.28
N VAL A 469 -12.14 -11.01 -16.25
CA VAL A 469 -10.83 -11.22 -16.88
C VAL A 469 -9.77 -11.40 -15.82
N LEU A 470 -9.00 -12.48 -15.89
CA LEU A 470 -7.77 -12.70 -15.14
C LEU A 470 -6.60 -12.12 -15.91
N ILE A 471 -5.82 -11.27 -15.25
CA ILE A 471 -4.64 -10.60 -15.80
C ILE A 471 -3.45 -10.96 -14.92
N ALA A 472 -2.41 -11.53 -15.48
CA ALA A 472 -1.23 -11.98 -14.74
C ALA A 472 -0.04 -11.01 -14.90
N SER A 473 0.85 -11.00 -13.93
CA SER A 473 0.78 -11.62 -12.62
C SER A 473 0.74 -10.55 -11.51
N GLU A 474 0.05 -10.82 -10.43
CA GLU A 474 0.12 -10.02 -9.21
C GLU A 474 1.09 -10.71 -8.25
N THR A 475 2.29 -10.17 -8.08
CA THR A 475 3.38 -10.82 -7.31
C THR A 475 3.86 -9.99 -6.14
N ARG A 476 3.37 -8.73 -6.03
CA ARG A 476 3.90 -7.72 -5.10
C ARG A 476 2.91 -7.33 -4.02
N THR A 477 2.24 -8.33 -3.44
CA THR A 477 1.31 -8.11 -2.31
C THR A 477 2.03 -7.84 -0.99
N SER A 478 3.22 -8.43 -0.82
CA SER A 478 4.11 -8.24 0.34
C SER A 478 5.53 -8.69 -0.02
N THR A 479 6.49 -8.32 0.83
CA THR A 479 7.88 -8.78 0.63
C THR A 479 8.05 -10.24 1.01
N PRO A 480 8.82 -11.03 0.24
CA PRO A 480 9.25 -12.38 0.60
C PRO A 480 10.41 -12.40 1.61
N VAL A 481 10.97 -11.24 1.94
CA VAL A 481 12.15 -11.09 2.80
C VAL A 481 11.84 -10.14 3.95
N ARG A 482 12.35 -10.45 5.14
CA ARG A 482 12.35 -9.53 6.28
C ARG A 482 13.78 -9.08 6.57
N ILE A 483 13.97 -7.78 6.79
CA ILE A 483 15.23 -7.21 7.26
C ILE A 483 15.18 -7.21 8.78
N LEU A 484 16.06 -7.98 9.42
CA LEU A 484 16.03 -8.18 10.87
C LEU A 484 16.41 -6.91 11.63
N ARG A 485 15.60 -6.59 12.63
CA ARG A 485 15.82 -5.45 13.53
C ARG A 485 15.38 -5.79 14.95
N ASN A 486 15.93 -5.11 15.91
CA ASN A 486 15.47 -5.19 17.29
C ASN A 486 14.03 -4.61 17.39
N LYS A 487 13.16 -5.28 18.13
CA LYS A 487 11.74 -4.89 18.24
C LYS A 487 11.50 -3.62 19.06
N GLU A 488 12.41 -3.28 19.98
CA GLU A 488 12.29 -2.14 20.89
C GLU A 488 13.02 -0.92 20.35
N THR A 489 14.23 -1.12 19.82
CA THR A 489 15.08 -0.02 19.33
C THR A 489 14.86 0.28 17.84
N PHE A 490 14.27 -0.62 17.07
CA PHE A 490 14.12 -0.57 15.61
C PHE A 490 15.45 -0.61 14.84
N GLU A 491 16.57 -0.69 15.52
CA GLU A 491 17.90 -0.78 14.91
C GLU A 491 18.13 -2.17 14.32
N SER A 492 18.83 -2.25 13.19
CA SER A 492 19.26 -3.51 12.57
C SER A 492 20.04 -4.37 13.56
N THR A 493 19.79 -5.67 13.58
CA THR A 493 20.55 -6.60 14.43
C THR A 493 21.99 -6.82 13.96
N SER A 494 22.32 -6.41 12.73
CA SER A 494 23.59 -6.73 12.07
C SER A 494 24.42 -5.49 11.72
N ILE A 495 23.81 -4.31 11.60
CA ILE A 495 24.49 -3.07 11.19
C ILE A 495 24.03 -1.98 12.14
N LYS A 496 24.94 -1.52 13.01
CA LYS A 496 24.65 -0.43 13.94
C LYS A 496 24.35 0.88 13.20
N GLY A 497 23.41 1.66 13.70
CA GLY A 497 23.00 2.93 13.09
C GLY A 497 22.08 2.80 11.87
N LEU A 498 21.78 1.58 11.41
CA LEU A 498 20.81 1.31 10.34
C LEU A 498 19.45 0.95 10.94
N PHE A 499 18.38 1.61 10.48
CA PHE A 499 17.00 1.45 10.96
C PHE A 499 16.09 1.03 9.81
N PRO A 500 15.88 -0.29 9.56
CA PRO A 500 14.94 -0.75 8.54
C PRO A 500 13.50 -0.47 8.97
N ALA A 501 12.71 0.20 8.11
CA ALA A 501 11.32 0.50 8.37
C ALA A 501 10.41 0.39 7.14
N GLY A 502 9.11 0.33 7.38
CA GLY A 502 8.09 0.26 6.35
C GLY A 502 7.89 -1.13 5.76
N GLU A 503 7.28 -1.17 4.58
CA GLU A 503 6.88 -2.42 3.92
C GLU A 503 8.09 -3.24 3.45
N GLY A 504 9.14 -2.57 2.95
CA GLY A 504 10.37 -3.24 2.50
C GLY A 504 11.12 -3.94 3.63
N SER A 505 11.02 -3.48 4.86
CA SER A 505 11.60 -4.16 6.00
C SER A 505 10.83 -5.42 6.45
N GLY A 506 9.61 -5.65 5.90
CA GLY A 506 8.77 -6.81 6.21
C GLY A 506 7.91 -6.67 7.48
N TYR A 507 7.81 -5.46 8.06
CA TYR A 507 7.03 -5.21 9.29
C TYR A 507 5.74 -4.42 9.04
N ALA A 508 5.56 -3.79 7.88
CA ALA A 508 4.35 -3.08 7.50
C ALA A 508 3.75 -3.63 6.20
N GLY A 509 2.54 -3.24 5.87
CA GLY A 509 1.86 -3.61 4.62
C GLY A 509 0.79 -2.56 4.30
N GLY A 510 1.17 -1.50 3.57
CA GLY A 510 0.31 -0.39 3.16
C GLY A 510 0.69 0.96 3.79
N ILE A 511 0.03 2.02 3.34
CA ILE A 511 0.40 3.42 3.57
C ILE A 511 0.48 3.75 5.08
N VAL A 512 -0.61 3.56 5.82
CA VAL A 512 -0.68 3.98 7.24
C VAL A 512 0.24 3.16 8.13
N SER A 513 0.31 1.84 7.92
CA SER A 513 1.21 0.99 8.73
C SER A 513 2.69 1.30 8.46
N SER A 514 3.04 1.65 7.21
CA SER A 514 4.40 2.09 6.87
C SER A 514 4.72 3.46 7.47
N ALA A 515 3.77 4.40 7.42
CA ALA A 515 3.90 5.71 8.06
C ALA A 515 4.18 5.58 9.56
N MET A 516 3.37 4.80 10.28
CA MET A 516 3.57 4.55 11.71
C MET A 516 4.91 3.88 12.00
N ASP A 517 5.35 2.95 11.16
CA ASP A 517 6.61 2.24 11.35
C ASP A 517 7.82 3.16 11.16
N GLY A 518 7.76 4.07 10.16
CA GLY A 518 8.75 5.12 9.95
C GLY A 518 8.81 6.13 11.11
N GLU A 519 7.64 6.58 11.62
CA GLU A 519 7.58 7.44 12.80
C GLU A 519 8.23 6.78 14.02
N ASN A 520 7.89 5.51 14.28
CA ASN A 520 8.43 4.78 15.44
C ASN A 520 9.93 4.61 15.36
N ALA A 521 10.47 4.24 14.19
CA ALA A 521 11.91 4.14 13.99
C ALA A 521 12.61 5.50 14.20
N CYS A 522 12.04 6.58 13.64
CA CYS A 522 12.60 7.93 13.81
C CYS A 522 12.46 8.47 15.24
N GLN A 523 11.44 8.07 15.99
CA GLN A 523 11.35 8.35 17.42
C GLN A 523 12.55 7.74 18.16
N LYS A 524 12.92 6.49 17.84
CA LYS A 524 14.09 5.83 18.45
C LYS A 524 15.40 6.49 18.04
N ILE A 525 15.55 6.89 16.79
CA ILE A 525 16.70 7.65 16.33
C ILE A 525 16.82 8.99 17.10
N ALA A 526 15.71 9.70 17.31
CA ALA A 526 15.70 10.97 18.03
C ALA A 526 16.14 10.81 19.51
N GLU A 527 15.73 9.72 20.16
CA GLU A 527 16.18 9.38 21.53
C GLU A 527 17.70 9.22 21.61
N LEU A 528 18.36 8.70 20.55
CA LEU A 528 19.82 8.55 20.52
C LEU A 528 20.56 9.89 20.39
N PHE A 529 19.96 10.92 19.80
CA PHE A 529 20.52 12.27 19.76
C PHE A 529 20.37 13.01 21.08
N THR A 530 19.39 12.64 21.92
CA THR A 530 19.13 13.30 23.20
C THR A 530 19.98 12.72 24.32
N ASN A 531 20.42 11.46 24.20
CA ASN A 531 21.21 10.75 25.19
C ASN A 531 22.74 10.91 24.99
N LYS A 532 23.16 11.66 23.96
CA LYS A 532 24.54 12.10 23.74
C LYS A 532 24.71 13.54 24.23
#